data_6f3202aca2e99277c7c6394440e89e78
#
_entry.id   6f3202aca2e99277c7c6394440e89e78
#
_cell.length_a   1.000
_cell.length_b   1.000
_cell.length_c   1.000
_cell.angle_alpha   90.00
_cell.angle_beta   90.00
_cell.angle_gamma   90.00
#
_symmetry.space_group_name_H-M   'P 1'
#
loop_
_entity.id
_entity.type
_entity.pdbx_description
1 polymer ?
#
loop_
_entity_poly.entity_id
_entity_poly.type
_entity_poly.pdbx_seq_one_letter_code
_entity_poly.pdbx_strand_id
1 'polypeptide(L)'
;VTSPRRIAVACVAILWLPLQVAAQSEKLELIVNKQFDEPILTIHSPDAEGNKYGFEGGRVLKLKGTYHLFTSEMVGDPHWVKMKLAHWTSFDRLHWERASTLFESSGDFTGKDPRAALWSPMPIYDQMKEHWNLFYVAYQSAPDTPRKWLTNHEGRIWRAVSKVKGQVGIGGPYEDVGIVLQRGKDSDPWEGLQGTDSFFPYKVGNKWYAFYGTAHTEMQPISLWQVGLAWAPNLDGPWIRCSQINPANIERAFIENPIVTVLADGSYVAVYDSGAEHGVGYTFSVDGIHWSPGRALIVQKGNGMWASEVRTPLGLIPEGKDIFTLFYTGNQDLLGVPPVAHEIKFTPGAMGLVEVKLEKAGAKDRDRR
;
A
#
# COMPACT_ATOMS: atom_id res chain seq x y z
N VAL A 1 -61.81 5.51 -20.36
CA VAL A 1 -60.80 6.48 -19.87
C VAL A 1 -60.25 5.90 -18.57
N THR A 2 -59.14 5.21 -18.63
CA THR A 2 -58.43 4.64 -17.49
C THR A 2 -57.07 5.31 -17.33
N SER A 3 -56.88 6.00 -16.21
CA SER A 3 -55.63 6.64 -15.82
C SER A 3 -54.58 5.61 -15.32
N PRO A 4 -53.32 5.69 -15.70
CA PRO A 4 -52.30 4.78 -15.17
C PRO A 4 -51.73 5.30 -13.83
N ARG A 5 -51.82 4.46 -12.81
CA ARG A 5 -51.09 4.67 -11.53
C ARG A 5 -49.60 4.45 -11.77
N ARG A 6 -48.81 5.48 -11.61
CA ARG A 6 -47.35 5.39 -11.55
C ARG A 6 -46.92 4.96 -10.16
N ILE A 7 -46.21 3.85 -10.10
CA ILE A 7 -45.59 3.31 -8.90
C ILE A 7 -44.29 4.05 -8.67
N ALA A 8 -44.22 4.80 -7.58
CA ALA A 8 -42.98 5.40 -7.06
C ALA A 8 -42.38 4.43 -6.05
N VAL A 9 -41.53 3.53 -6.52
CA VAL A 9 -40.71 2.67 -5.65
C VAL A 9 -39.32 2.65 -6.27
N ALA A 10 -38.42 3.50 -5.81
CA ALA A 10 -36.98 3.29 -5.92
C ALA A 10 -36.16 4.51 -5.40
N CYS A 11 -36.22 4.88 -4.15
CA CYS A 11 -35.24 5.84 -3.60
C CYS A 11 -34.85 5.60 -2.13
N VAL A 12 -35.21 4.49 -1.52
CA VAL A 12 -34.94 4.28 -0.08
C VAL A 12 -33.70 3.39 0.18
N ALA A 13 -33.24 2.62 -0.80
CA ALA A 13 -32.14 1.67 -0.59
C ALA A 13 -30.74 2.30 -0.58
N ILE A 14 -30.55 3.47 -1.20
CA ILE A 14 -29.20 4.07 -1.36
C ILE A 14 -28.74 4.82 -0.11
N LEU A 15 -29.66 5.29 0.74
CA LEU A 15 -29.34 6.03 1.96
C LEU A 15 -29.02 5.14 3.18
N TRP A 16 -29.32 3.86 3.14
CA TRP A 16 -29.10 2.92 4.25
C TRP A 16 -27.69 2.30 4.28
N LEU A 17 -27.04 2.11 3.14
CA LEU A 17 -25.71 1.53 3.07
C LEU A 17 -24.64 2.38 3.82
N PRO A 18 -24.51 3.68 3.58
CA PRO A 18 -23.48 4.48 4.27
C PRO A 18 -23.71 4.58 5.78
N LEU A 19 -24.95 4.54 6.25
CA LEU A 19 -25.27 4.53 7.69
C LEU A 19 -24.91 3.18 8.35
N GLN A 20 -25.09 2.05 7.66
CA GLN A 20 -24.70 0.72 8.15
C GLN A 20 -23.17 0.58 8.18
N VAL A 21 -22.45 1.08 7.16
CA VAL A 21 -20.99 1.09 7.11
C VAL A 21 -20.43 1.87 8.29
N ALA A 22 -20.93 3.09 8.54
CA ALA A 22 -20.49 3.90 9.66
C ALA A 22 -20.77 3.20 11.01
N ALA A 23 -21.98 2.65 11.21
CA ALA A 23 -22.36 2.00 12.46
C ALA A 23 -21.60 0.70 12.76
N GLN A 24 -21.15 -0.04 11.75
CA GLN A 24 -20.35 -1.25 11.96
C GLN A 24 -18.87 -0.93 12.16
N SER A 25 -18.35 0.09 11.47
CA SER A 25 -16.97 0.53 11.62
C SER A 25 -16.67 1.18 12.97
N GLU A 26 -17.69 1.81 13.61
CA GLU A 26 -17.55 2.36 14.95
C GLU A 26 -17.39 1.29 16.05
N LYS A 27 -17.75 0.03 15.75
CA LYS A 27 -17.73 -1.09 16.70
C LYS A 27 -16.43 -1.89 16.71
N LEU A 28 -15.56 -1.70 15.73
CA LEU A 28 -14.29 -2.45 15.61
C LEU A 28 -13.12 -1.50 15.74
N GLU A 29 -12.05 -1.97 16.38
CA GLU A 29 -10.77 -1.27 16.48
C GLU A 29 -9.60 -2.26 16.34
N LEU A 30 -8.49 -1.78 15.76
CA LEU A 30 -7.21 -2.44 15.78
C LEU A 30 -6.37 -1.85 16.90
N ILE A 31 -5.80 -2.71 17.73
CA ILE A 31 -4.90 -2.31 18.80
C ILE A 31 -3.59 -3.10 18.71
N VAL A 32 -2.47 -2.46 19.01
CA VAL A 32 -1.18 -3.15 19.12
C VAL A 32 -1.22 -4.00 20.39
N ASN A 33 -1.10 -5.32 20.23
CA ASN A 33 -1.11 -6.33 21.29
C ASN A 33 0.30 -6.64 21.77
N LYS A 34 1.27 -6.68 20.84
CA LYS A 34 2.68 -6.91 21.14
C LYS A 34 3.56 -6.09 20.22
N GLN A 35 4.51 -5.38 20.81
CA GLN A 35 5.57 -4.64 20.12
C GLN A 35 6.83 -5.50 20.04
N PHE A 36 7.61 -5.32 18.96
CA PHE A 36 8.94 -5.91 18.79
C PHE A 36 9.96 -4.77 18.72
N ASP A 37 11.00 -4.87 19.54
CA ASP A 37 11.93 -3.76 19.79
C ASP A 37 13.03 -3.66 18.73
N GLU A 38 13.24 -4.72 17.96
CA GLU A 38 14.27 -4.80 16.93
C GLU A 38 13.68 -4.92 15.53
N PRO A 39 14.35 -4.36 14.51
CA PRO A 39 13.96 -4.58 13.13
C PRO A 39 14.23 -6.03 12.72
N ILE A 40 13.38 -6.56 11.85
CA ILE A 40 13.47 -7.94 11.37
C ILE A 40 14.23 -8.07 10.04
N LEU A 41 14.42 -6.97 9.32
CA LEU A 41 15.21 -6.91 8.09
C LEU A 41 15.82 -5.52 7.93
N THR A 42 17.13 -5.46 7.73
CA THR A 42 17.91 -4.24 7.57
C THR A 42 18.92 -4.38 6.45
N ILE A 43 19.61 -3.31 6.08
CA ILE A 43 20.75 -3.36 5.13
C ILE A 43 21.92 -4.19 5.64
N HIS A 44 21.94 -4.55 6.93
CA HIS A 44 22.96 -5.39 7.56
C HIS A 44 22.52 -6.85 7.72
N SER A 45 21.32 -7.18 7.31
CA SER A 45 20.83 -8.56 7.33
C SER A 45 21.57 -9.40 6.29
N PRO A 46 21.72 -10.72 6.52
CA PRO A 46 22.20 -11.62 5.48
C PRO A 46 21.43 -11.43 4.17
N ASP A 47 22.11 -11.61 3.04
CA ASP A 47 21.56 -11.46 1.68
C ASP A 47 21.06 -10.05 1.30
N ALA A 48 21.32 -9.02 2.13
CA ALA A 48 20.98 -7.62 1.84
C ALA A 48 22.14 -6.84 1.17
N GLU A 49 23.21 -7.52 0.76
CA GLU A 49 24.40 -6.91 0.17
C GLU A 49 24.04 -6.08 -1.07
N GLY A 50 24.58 -4.86 -1.11
CA GLY A 50 24.32 -3.89 -2.19
C GLY A 50 23.05 -3.08 -2.01
N ASN A 51 22.29 -3.29 -0.93
CA ASN A 51 21.22 -2.39 -0.54
C ASN A 51 21.81 -1.22 0.26
N LYS A 52 21.74 -0.01 -0.30
CA LYS A 52 22.40 1.17 0.28
C LYS A 52 21.49 1.95 1.24
N TYR A 53 20.22 2.08 0.90
CA TYR A 53 19.28 2.97 1.59
C TYR A 53 18.08 2.24 2.19
N GLY A 54 18.09 0.90 2.16
CA GLY A 54 17.09 0.08 2.83
C GLY A 54 15.89 -0.30 1.98
N PHE A 55 14.80 -0.55 2.67
CA PHE A 55 13.59 -1.15 2.14
C PHE A 55 12.42 -0.19 2.29
N GLU A 56 11.56 -0.14 1.28
CA GLU A 56 10.29 0.59 1.38
C GLU A 56 9.26 0.05 0.39
N GLY A 57 8.00 0.05 0.81
CA GLY A 57 6.87 -0.36 -0.04
C GLY A 57 6.88 -1.83 -0.40
N GLY A 58 5.73 -2.29 -0.85
CA GLY A 58 5.56 -3.67 -1.28
C GLY A 58 4.51 -4.43 -0.47
N ARG A 59 4.66 -5.74 -0.39
CA ARG A 59 3.67 -6.61 0.24
C ARG A 59 4.28 -7.82 0.92
N VAL A 60 3.82 -8.12 2.14
CA VAL A 60 3.94 -9.43 2.77
C VAL A 60 2.65 -10.21 2.54
N LEU A 61 2.77 -11.49 2.25
CA LEU A 61 1.66 -12.44 2.25
C LEU A 61 2.13 -13.78 2.83
N LYS A 62 1.18 -14.59 3.33
CA LYS A 62 1.45 -15.93 3.86
C LYS A 62 0.86 -16.98 2.95
N LEU A 63 1.67 -17.91 2.47
CA LEU A 63 1.27 -18.99 1.59
C LEU A 63 1.80 -20.33 2.13
N LYS A 64 0.89 -21.26 2.46
CA LYS A 64 1.26 -22.61 2.98
C LYS A 64 2.27 -22.60 4.14
N GLY A 65 2.13 -21.62 5.03
CA GLY A 65 2.98 -21.49 6.22
C GLY A 65 4.24 -20.64 6.02
N THR A 66 4.62 -20.33 4.79
CA THR A 66 5.75 -19.46 4.47
C THR A 66 5.27 -18.01 4.28
N TYR A 67 5.99 -17.07 4.85
CA TYR A 67 5.83 -15.65 4.59
C TYR A 67 6.68 -15.27 3.38
N HIS A 68 6.09 -14.50 2.48
CA HIS A 68 6.71 -13.96 1.29
C HIS A 68 6.65 -12.44 1.34
N LEU A 69 7.78 -11.79 1.33
CA LEU A 69 7.89 -10.34 1.24
C LEU A 69 8.33 -9.97 -0.18
N PHE A 70 7.57 -9.11 -0.80
CA PHE A 70 7.92 -8.40 -2.04
C PHE A 70 8.16 -6.94 -1.66
N THR A 71 9.33 -6.40 -1.96
CA THR A 71 9.69 -5.05 -1.52
C THR A 71 10.59 -4.33 -2.51
N SER A 72 10.58 -3.01 -2.41
CA SER A 72 11.54 -2.15 -3.10
C SER A 72 12.81 -2.04 -2.27
N GLU A 73 13.95 -2.24 -2.89
CA GLU A 73 15.29 -2.05 -2.31
C GLU A 73 15.95 -0.84 -2.96
N MET A 74 16.38 0.10 -2.15
CA MET A 74 17.05 1.32 -2.58
C MET A 74 18.56 1.08 -2.65
N VAL A 75 19.05 0.64 -3.82
CA VAL A 75 20.38 0.05 -3.95
C VAL A 75 21.49 1.03 -4.32
N GLY A 76 21.17 2.28 -4.68
CA GLY A 76 22.22 3.21 -5.07
C GLY A 76 21.75 4.61 -5.40
N ASP A 77 22.65 5.37 -6.02
CA ASP A 77 22.40 6.75 -6.42
C ASP A 77 21.94 6.84 -7.88
N PRO A 78 21.04 7.78 -8.21
CA PRO A 78 20.38 8.69 -7.29
C PRO A 78 19.45 7.97 -6.32
N HIS A 79 19.37 8.46 -5.08
CA HIS A 79 18.44 7.95 -4.07
C HIS A 79 17.00 7.95 -4.60
N TRP A 80 16.20 6.92 -4.28
CA TRP A 80 14.85 6.66 -4.78
C TRP A 80 14.73 6.36 -6.28
N VAL A 81 15.82 6.36 -7.02
CA VAL A 81 15.82 6.10 -8.47
C VAL A 81 16.45 4.75 -8.79
N LYS A 82 17.63 4.48 -8.23
CA LYS A 82 18.31 3.21 -8.45
C LYS A 82 17.79 2.14 -7.50
N MET A 83 16.88 1.31 -8.01
CA MET A 83 16.05 0.41 -7.23
C MET A 83 16.15 -1.03 -7.74
N LYS A 84 15.84 -1.98 -6.85
CA LYS A 84 15.49 -3.36 -7.18
C LYS A 84 14.15 -3.70 -6.58
N LEU A 85 13.35 -4.49 -7.28
CA LEU A 85 12.22 -5.19 -6.71
C LEU A 85 12.69 -6.59 -6.31
N ALA A 86 12.52 -6.94 -5.05
CA ALA A 86 13.05 -8.17 -4.48
C ALA A 86 11.95 -9.04 -3.86
N HIS A 87 12.23 -10.33 -3.81
CA HIS A 87 11.42 -11.32 -3.12
C HIS A 87 12.25 -11.98 -2.02
N TRP A 88 11.70 -11.97 -0.79
CA TRP A 88 12.26 -12.58 0.41
C TRP A 88 11.27 -13.57 0.99
N THR A 89 11.78 -14.57 1.72
CA THR A 89 10.96 -15.59 2.38
C THR A 89 11.33 -15.76 3.85
N SER A 90 10.35 -16.16 4.66
CA SER A 90 10.53 -16.48 6.08
C SER A 90 9.56 -17.56 6.52
N PHE A 91 9.99 -18.49 7.39
CA PHE A 91 9.11 -19.48 8.01
C PHE A 91 8.54 -19.02 9.34
N ASP A 92 9.21 -18.08 9.99
CA ASP A 92 8.89 -17.63 11.36
C ASP A 92 8.55 -16.14 11.46
N ARG A 93 8.54 -15.42 10.29
CA ARG A 93 8.32 -13.96 10.19
C ARG A 93 9.43 -13.08 10.77
N LEU A 94 10.45 -13.67 11.39
CA LEU A 94 11.56 -12.94 12.05
C LEU A 94 12.86 -13.05 11.27
N HIS A 95 13.15 -14.21 10.70
CA HIS A 95 14.36 -14.47 9.94
C HIS A 95 14.01 -14.56 8.45
N TRP A 96 14.65 -13.72 7.65
CA TRP A 96 14.35 -13.58 6.22
C TRP A 96 15.54 -13.96 5.37
N GLU A 97 15.27 -14.70 4.31
CA GLU A 97 16.24 -15.11 3.30
C GLU A 97 15.81 -14.54 1.95
N ARG A 98 16.77 -14.03 1.18
CA ARG A 98 16.51 -13.50 -0.15
C ARG A 98 16.25 -14.64 -1.12
N ALA A 99 15.07 -14.69 -1.70
CA ALA A 99 14.71 -15.68 -2.71
C ALA A 99 15.14 -15.25 -4.11
N SER A 100 14.92 -13.99 -4.50
CA SER A 100 15.30 -13.51 -5.84
C SER A 100 15.24 -11.98 -5.97
N THR A 101 15.92 -11.44 -6.99
CA THR A 101 15.65 -10.13 -7.58
C THR A 101 14.65 -10.32 -8.71
N LEU A 102 13.55 -9.58 -8.69
CA LEU A 102 12.46 -9.66 -9.67
C LEU A 102 12.72 -8.76 -10.87
N PHE A 103 13.01 -7.48 -10.59
CA PHE A 103 13.31 -6.45 -11.56
C PHE A 103 14.35 -5.48 -11.01
N GLU A 104 15.08 -4.83 -11.93
CA GLU A 104 15.99 -3.73 -11.62
C GLU A 104 15.54 -2.49 -12.40
N SER A 105 15.60 -1.32 -11.77
CA SER A 105 15.38 -0.05 -12.44
C SER A 105 16.55 0.29 -13.36
N SER A 106 16.31 1.09 -14.40
CA SER A 106 17.42 1.59 -15.22
C SER A 106 18.28 2.59 -14.45
N GLY A 107 17.70 3.29 -13.47
CA GLY A 107 18.38 4.37 -12.77
C GLY A 107 18.57 5.63 -13.63
N ASP A 108 17.87 5.74 -14.77
CA ASP A 108 17.93 6.94 -15.63
C ASP A 108 17.47 8.18 -14.85
N PHE A 109 18.27 9.21 -14.88
CA PHE A 109 17.98 10.48 -14.19
C PHE A 109 17.80 11.64 -15.18
N THR A 110 17.46 11.33 -16.44
CA THR A 110 17.22 12.30 -17.48
C THR A 110 15.76 12.64 -17.73
N GLY A 111 14.84 11.90 -17.07
CA GLY A 111 13.40 12.03 -17.25
C GLY A 111 12.85 11.37 -18.52
N LYS A 112 13.63 10.53 -19.19
CA LYS A 112 13.23 9.90 -20.46
C LYS A 112 12.72 8.48 -20.30
N ASP A 113 13.32 7.71 -19.39
CA ASP A 113 12.93 6.33 -19.19
C ASP A 113 11.71 6.24 -18.25
N PRO A 114 10.58 5.65 -18.69
CA PRO A 114 9.40 5.46 -17.85
C PRO A 114 9.58 4.42 -16.75
N ARG A 115 10.71 3.73 -16.69
CA ARG A 115 11.09 2.73 -15.68
C ARG A 115 12.40 3.11 -14.98
N ALA A 116 12.64 4.40 -14.85
CA ALA A 116 13.83 4.92 -14.18
C ALA A 116 13.90 4.51 -12.70
N ALA A 117 12.77 4.48 -12.02
CA ALA A 117 12.62 3.98 -10.65
C ALA A 117 11.49 2.96 -10.57
N LEU A 118 11.63 1.92 -9.74
CA LEU A 118 10.65 0.84 -9.56
C LEU A 118 10.25 0.73 -8.08
N TRP A 119 8.93 0.68 -7.81
CA TRP A 119 8.39 0.74 -6.45
C TRP A 119 7.23 -0.22 -6.21
N SER A 120 7.02 -0.57 -4.94
CA SER A 120 5.82 -1.19 -4.38
C SER A 120 5.33 -2.43 -5.13
N PRO A 121 6.12 -3.52 -5.20
CA PRO A 121 5.71 -4.75 -5.86
C PRO A 121 4.57 -5.44 -5.11
N MET A 122 3.46 -5.70 -5.82
CA MET A 122 2.21 -6.25 -5.31
C MET A 122 1.85 -7.56 -6.02
N PRO A 123 2.24 -8.72 -5.47
CA PRO A 123 1.87 -10.01 -6.04
C PRO A 123 0.41 -10.36 -5.72
N ILE A 124 -0.35 -10.73 -6.74
CA ILE A 124 -1.75 -11.15 -6.65
C ILE A 124 -1.94 -12.44 -7.45
N TYR A 125 -2.43 -13.49 -6.79
CA TYR A 125 -2.71 -14.76 -7.45
C TYR A 125 -4.08 -14.73 -8.17
N ASP A 126 -4.07 -15.04 -9.46
CA ASP A 126 -5.29 -15.29 -10.23
C ASP A 126 -5.63 -16.76 -10.20
N GLN A 127 -6.64 -17.13 -9.40
CA GLN A 127 -7.07 -18.51 -9.27
C GLN A 127 -7.64 -19.10 -10.56
N MET A 128 -8.26 -18.26 -11.42
CA MET A 128 -8.86 -18.73 -12.66
C MET A 128 -7.82 -19.02 -13.74
N LYS A 129 -6.78 -18.22 -13.78
CA LYS A 129 -5.69 -18.36 -14.76
C LYS A 129 -4.50 -19.13 -14.22
N GLU A 130 -4.52 -19.48 -12.94
CA GLU A 130 -3.48 -20.22 -12.23
C GLU A 130 -2.09 -19.60 -12.34
N HIS A 131 -2.00 -18.26 -12.30
CA HIS A 131 -0.72 -17.56 -12.29
C HIS A 131 -0.71 -16.36 -11.34
N TRP A 132 0.49 -15.94 -10.96
CA TRP A 132 0.71 -14.72 -10.21
C TRP A 132 0.79 -13.53 -11.15
N ASN A 133 0.14 -12.44 -10.75
CA ASN A 133 0.29 -11.12 -11.33
C ASN A 133 1.15 -10.30 -10.34
N LEU A 134 2.19 -9.69 -10.84
CA LEU A 134 2.99 -8.73 -10.10
C LEU A 134 2.67 -7.34 -10.62
N PHE A 135 1.96 -6.55 -9.81
CA PHE A 135 1.79 -5.12 -10.10
C PHE A 135 2.92 -4.36 -9.43
N TYR A 136 3.39 -3.30 -10.05
CA TYR A 136 4.41 -2.43 -9.48
C TYR A 136 4.30 -1.03 -10.09
N VAL A 137 4.84 -0.05 -9.39
CA VAL A 137 4.91 1.33 -9.87
C VAL A 137 6.24 1.54 -10.57
N ALA A 138 6.23 2.21 -11.71
CA ALA A 138 7.44 2.71 -12.34
C ALA A 138 7.30 4.20 -12.65
N TYR A 139 8.37 4.95 -12.40
CA TYR A 139 8.45 6.39 -12.58
C TYR A 139 9.49 6.77 -13.61
N GLN A 140 9.26 7.90 -14.26
CA GLN A 140 10.32 8.73 -14.79
C GLN A 140 11.03 9.43 -13.63
N SER A 141 12.33 9.72 -13.79
CA SER A 141 13.10 10.39 -12.75
C SER A 141 14.03 11.44 -13.34
N ALA A 142 14.03 12.61 -12.74
CA ALA A 142 14.88 13.74 -13.13
C ALA A 142 15.07 14.68 -11.93
N PRO A 143 16.10 15.54 -11.95
CA PRO A 143 16.26 16.57 -10.91
C PRO A 143 15.03 17.45 -10.78
N ASP A 144 14.77 17.96 -9.57
CA ASP A 144 13.66 18.86 -9.29
C ASP A 144 13.80 20.16 -10.07
N THR A 145 12.65 20.71 -10.45
CA THR A 145 12.54 21.97 -11.21
C THR A 145 11.37 22.79 -10.67
N PRO A 146 11.26 24.10 -11.02
CA PRO A 146 10.10 24.91 -10.64
C PRO A 146 8.73 24.45 -11.15
N ARG A 147 8.67 23.34 -11.89
CA ARG A 147 7.42 22.71 -12.36
C ARG A 147 7.29 21.25 -11.98
N LYS A 148 8.26 20.75 -11.25
CA LYS A 148 8.35 19.36 -10.81
C LYS A 148 9.18 19.32 -9.53
N TRP A 149 8.51 19.17 -8.38
CA TRP A 149 9.10 19.33 -7.06
C TRP A 149 9.53 18.02 -6.40
N LEU A 150 9.36 16.89 -7.09
CA LEU A 150 9.90 15.61 -6.68
C LEU A 150 10.69 14.96 -7.81
N THR A 151 11.70 14.22 -7.44
CA THR A 151 12.56 13.46 -8.35
C THR A 151 11.76 12.50 -9.23
N ASN A 152 10.93 11.66 -8.61
CA ASN A 152 10.06 10.70 -9.29
C ASN A 152 8.74 11.37 -9.70
N HIS A 153 8.30 11.15 -10.94
CA HIS A 153 7.09 11.73 -11.51
C HIS A 153 6.52 10.82 -12.61
N GLU A 154 5.30 11.11 -13.06
CA GLU A 154 4.60 10.34 -14.11
C GLU A 154 4.57 8.84 -13.79
N GLY A 155 4.24 8.50 -12.53
CA GLY A 155 4.09 7.13 -12.08
C GLY A 155 3.06 6.37 -12.90
N ARG A 156 3.35 5.11 -13.21
CA ARG A 156 2.49 4.20 -13.97
C ARG A 156 2.45 2.86 -13.29
N ILE A 157 1.28 2.27 -13.23
CA ILE A 157 1.11 0.91 -12.73
C ILE A 157 1.38 -0.06 -13.86
N TRP A 158 2.44 -0.82 -13.72
CA TRP A 158 2.80 -1.91 -14.61
C TRP A 158 2.29 -3.22 -14.05
N ARG A 159 2.04 -4.15 -14.95
CA ARG A 159 1.69 -5.54 -14.62
C ARG A 159 2.66 -6.49 -15.29
N ALA A 160 3.14 -7.46 -14.54
CA ALA A 160 3.88 -8.60 -15.02
C ALA A 160 3.18 -9.90 -14.61
N VAL A 161 3.45 -10.99 -15.29
CA VAL A 161 2.83 -12.31 -15.07
C VAL A 161 3.91 -13.35 -14.85
N SER A 162 3.71 -14.23 -13.86
CA SER A 162 4.63 -15.34 -13.62
C SER A 162 4.61 -16.32 -14.81
N LYS A 163 5.80 -16.71 -15.27
CA LYS A 163 5.97 -17.76 -16.32
C LYS A 163 5.66 -19.15 -15.78
N VAL A 164 5.75 -19.32 -14.47
CA VAL A 164 5.45 -20.59 -13.79
C VAL A 164 3.99 -20.56 -13.33
N LYS A 165 3.22 -21.57 -13.76
CA LYS A 165 1.82 -21.74 -13.35
C LYS A 165 1.70 -22.25 -11.91
N GLY A 166 0.54 -21.99 -11.32
CA GLY A 166 0.20 -22.41 -9.97
C GLY A 166 0.82 -21.52 -8.90
N GLN A 167 0.50 -21.83 -7.65
CA GLN A 167 0.99 -21.07 -6.50
C GLN A 167 2.51 -21.10 -6.34
N VAL A 168 3.17 -22.15 -6.84
CA VAL A 168 4.63 -22.28 -6.81
C VAL A 168 5.35 -21.21 -7.64
N GLY A 169 4.68 -20.60 -8.60
CA GLY A 169 5.20 -19.51 -9.43
C GLY A 169 5.32 -18.15 -8.72
N ILE A 170 5.09 -18.08 -7.41
CA ILE A 170 5.12 -16.84 -6.63
C ILE A 170 6.46 -16.09 -6.76
N GLY A 171 7.59 -16.80 -6.81
CA GLY A 171 8.93 -16.21 -6.98
C GLY A 171 9.27 -15.81 -8.41
N GLY A 172 8.38 -16.00 -9.38
CA GLY A 172 8.63 -15.74 -10.79
C GLY A 172 9.28 -16.93 -11.52
N PRO A 173 10.05 -16.68 -12.61
CA PRO A 173 10.31 -15.36 -13.20
C PRO A 173 9.03 -14.70 -13.72
N TYR A 174 9.00 -13.38 -13.68
CA TYR A 174 7.89 -12.55 -14.18
C TYR A 174 8.23 -11.95 -15.53
N GLU A 175 7.22 -11.78 -16.37
CA GLU A 175 7.31 -11.12 -17.66
C GLU A 175 6.32 -9.98 -17.74
N ASP A 176 6.80 -8.78 -18.10
CA ASP A 176 5.97 -7.60 -18.29
C ASP A 176 4.93 -7.81 -19.37
N VAL A 177 3.69 -7.42 -19.07
CA VAL A 177 2.59 -7.43 -20.06
C VAL A 177 2.10 -6.02 -20.37
N GLY A 178 2.51 -5.01 -19.63
CA GLY A 178 2.27 -3.61 -19.95
C GLY A 178 1.69 -2.79 -18.79
N ILE A 179 1.34 -1.55 -19.12
CA ILE A 179 0.75 -0.57 -18.20
C ILE A 179 -0.75 -0.84 -18.07
N VAL A 180 -1.25 -0.88 -16.84
CA VAL A 180 -2.68 -1.13 -16.56
C VAL A 180 -3.41 0.10 -16.03
N LEU A 181 -2.70 1.05 -15.44
CA LEU A 181 -3.24 2.33 -15.00
C LEU A 181 -2.16 3.41 -15.11
N GLN A 182 -2.51 4.55 -15.63
CA GLN A 182 -1.64 5.73 -15.71
C GLN A 182 -2.46 7.00 -15.78
N ARG A 183 -1.83 8.13 -15.51
CA ARG A 183 -2.42 9.45 -15.76
C ARG A 183 -2.65 9.66 -17.26
N GLY A 184 -3.78 10.25 -17.61
CA GLY A 184 -4.17 10.48 -18.99
C GLY A 184 -5.46 11.27 -19.13
N LYS A 185 -6.14 11.10 -20.26
CA LYS A 185 -7.39 11.82 -20.58
C LYS A 185 -8.53 11.47 -19.62
N ASP A 186 -8.48 10.28 -19.06
CA ASP A 186 -9.51 9.74 -18.14
C ASP A 186 -9.14 9.95 -16.68
N SER A 187 -8.13 10.77 -16.38
CA SER A 187 -7.73 11.10 -15.02
C SER A 187 -8.71 12.05 -14.36
N ASP A 188 -8.96 11.80 -13.09
CA ASP A 188 -9.75 12.68 -12.25
C ASP A 188 -8.97 13.97 -11.90
N PRO A 189 -9.63 15.11 -11.59
CA PRO A 189 -8.95 16.38 -11.31
C PRO A 189 -8.01 16.37 -10.10
N TRP A 190 -8.13 15.41 -9.20
CA TRP A 190 -7.25 15.25 -8.03
C TRP A 190 -5.92 14.54 -8.38
N GLU A 191 -5.79 13.98 -9.57
CA GLU A 191 -4.60 13.30 -10.05
C GLU A 191 -3.58 14.31 -10.59
N GLY A 192 -2.38 14.34 -9.98
CA GLY A 192 -1.32 15.27 -10.31
C GLY A 192 -0.12 14.65 -11.03
N LEU A 193 0.97 15.41 -11.11
CA LEU A 193 2.20 15.04 -11.83
C LEU A 193 2.92 13.84 -11.20
N GLN A 194 2.64 13.50 -9.91
CA GLN A 194 3.13 12.25 -9.33
C GLN A 194 2.78 11.05 -10.22
N GLY A 195 1.65 11.12 -10.92
CA GLY A 195 1.11 10.00 -11.69
C GLY A 195 0.35 9.03 -10.80
N THR A 196 0.25 7.77 -11.19
CA THR A 196 -0.44 6.74 -10.40
C THR A 196 0.57 5.90 -9.62
N ASP A 197 0.32 5.71 -8.32
CA ASP A 197 1.11 4.85 -7.44
C ASP A 197 0.25 4.08 -6.43
N SER A 198 0.85 3.51 -5.38
CA SER A 198 0.15 2.87 -4.24
C SER A 198 -0.89 1.82 -4.63
N PHE A 199 -0.68 1.10 -5.71
CA PHE A 199 -1.68 0.23 -6.33
C PHE A 199 -1.86 -1.08 -5.57
N PHE A 200 -3.04 -1.32 -5.01
CA PHE A 200 -3.37 -2.55 -4.29
C PHE A 200 -4.68 -3.19 -4.76
N PRO A 201 -4.64 -4.24 -5.62
CA PRO A 201 -5.83 -4.95 -6.06
C PRO A 201 -6.39 -5.89 -4.99
N TYR A 202 -7.71 -5.91 -4.84
CA TYR A 202 -8.45 -6.84 -3.99
C TYR A 202 -9.81 -7.19 -4.60
N LYS A 203 -10.38 -8.30 -4.17
CA LYS A 203 -11.61 -8.83 -4.76
C LYS A 203 -12.84 -8.38 -3.97
N VAL A 204 -13.87 -7.90 -4.69
CA VAL A 204 -15.20 -7.57 -4.15
C VAL A 204 -16.24 -8.26 -5.01
N GLY A 205 -16.88 -9.29 -4.47
CA GLY A 205 -17.79 -10.15 -5.24
C GLY A 205 -17.07 -10.80 -6.42
N ASN A 206 -17.55 -10.56 -7.63
CA ASN A 206 -16.97 -11.09 -8.88
C ASN A 206 -16.06 -10.09 -9.62
N LYS A 207 -15.82 -8.91 -9.04
CA LYS A 207 -14.98 -7.85 -9.62
C LYS A 207 -13.71 -7.66 -8.82
N TRP A 208 -12.73 -7.04 -9.44
CA TRP A 208 -11.53 -6.53 -8.79
C TRP A 208 -11.68 -5.03 -8.56
N TYR A 209 -11.30 -4.59 -7.39
CA TYR A 209 -11.10 -3.19 -7.05
C TYR A 209 -9.63 -2.99 -6.70
N ALA A 210 -9.12 -1.79 -6.88
CA ALA A 210 -7.79 -1.44 -6.45
C ALA A 210 -7.77 -0.03 -5.87
N PHE A 211 -7.08 0.15 -4.76
CA PHE A 211 -6.60 1.47 -4.38
C PHE A 211 -5.51 1.91 -5.35
N TYR A 212 -5.44 3.19 -5.64
CA TYR A 212 -4.30 3.84 -6.28
C TYR A 212 -4.11 5.24 -5.70
N GLY A 213 -2.86 5.68 -5.63
CA GLY A 213 -2.47 6.97 -5.08
C GLY A 213 -2.02 7.98 -6.13
N THR A 214 -1.99 9.26 -5.76
CA THR A 214 -1.41 10.34 -6.55
C THR A 214 -1.24 11.62 -5.74
N ALA A 215 -0.49 12.59 -6.27
CA ALA A 215 -0.36 13.93 -5.70
C ALA A 215 -0.04 14.96 -6.80
N HIS A 216 -0.41 16.22 -6.54
CA HIS A 216 -0.02 17.37 -7.38
C HIS A 216 1.39 17.84 -7.02
N THR A 217 2.43 17.15 -7.49
CA THR A 217 3.84 17.47 -7.24
C THR A 217 4.37 18.58 -8.16
N GLU A 218 3.56 19.07 -9.09
CA GLU A 218 3.81 20.28 -9.89
C GLU A 218 3.41 21.58 -9.18
N MET A 219 2.72 21.49 -8.03
CA MET A 219 2.23 22.64 -7.28
C MET A 219 3.16 23.01 -6.12
N GLN A 220 3.06 24.25 -5.63
CA GLN A 220 3.69 24.66 -4.38
C GLN A 220 2.66 25.42 -3.50
N PRO A 221 2.45 24.96 -2.25
CA PRO A 221 3.04 23.76 -1.66
C PRO A 221 2.61 22.49 -2.40
N ILE A 222 3.41 21.45 -2.37
CA ILE A 222 3.03 20.14 -2.91
C ILE A 222 1.74 19.69 -2.23
N SER A 223 0.75 19.26 -2.99
CA SER A 223 -0.45 18.65 -2.41
C SER A 223 -0.10 17.34 -1.72
N LEU A 224 -0.78 17.06 -0.63
CA LEU A 224 -0.62 15.81 0.08
C LEU A 224 -1.14 14.65 -0.78
N TRP A 225 -0.54 13.47 -0.60
CA TRP A 225 -0.98 12.26 -1.27
C TRP A 225 -2.40 11.90 -0.86
N GLN A 226 -3.19 11.52 -1.84
CA GLN A 226 -4.53 10.99 -1.68
C GLN A 226 -4.65 9.66 -2.42
N VAL A 227 -5.63 8.86 -2.05
CA VAL A 227 -5.94 7.60 -2.72
C VAL A 227 -7.37 7.60 -3.24
N GLY A 228 -7.57 6.90 -4.34
CA GLY A 228 -8.87 6.63 -4.93
C GLY A 228 -9.01 5.15 -5.27
N LEU A 229 -10.15 4.79 -5.82
CA LEU A 229 -10.47 3.45 -6.26
C LEU A 229 -10.58 3.37 -7.78
N ALA A 230 -10.08 2.28 -8.33
CA ALA A 230 -10.39 1.80 -9.67
C ALA A 230 -10.97 0.39 -9.59
N TRP A 231 -11.75 -0.02 -10.58
CA TRP A 231 -12.28 -1.38 -10.67
C TRP A 231 -12.01 -2.00 -12.03
N ALA A 232 -11.99 -3.33 -12.08
CA ALA A 232 -11.83 -4.10 -13.31
C ALA A 232 -12.64 -5.40 -13.25
N PRO A 233 -13.07 -5.97 -14.41
CA PRO A 233 -13.73 -7.27 -14.46
C PRO A 233 -12.77 -8.42 -14.11
N ASN A 234 -11.50 -8.25 -14.36
CA ASN A 234 -10.41 -9.20 -14.07
C ASN A 234 -9.09 -8.43 -13.87
N LEU A 235 -8.02 -9.13 -13.45
CA LEU A 235 -6.71 -8.51 -13.17
C LEU A 235 -6.00 -7.95 -14.41
N ASP A 236 -6.40 -8.36 -15.61
CA ASP A 236 -5.84 -7.80 -16.85
C ASP A 236 -6.38 -6.39 -17.15
N GLY A 237 -7.47 -6.00 -16.50
CA GLY A 237 -8.19 -4.75 -16.77
C GLY A 237 -9.31 -4.91 -17.82
N PRO A 238 -9.74 -3.82 -18.49
CA PRO A 238 -9.30 -2.46 -18.21
C PRO A 238 -9.66 -1.99 -16.79
N TRP A 239 -8.77 -1.24 -16.15
CA TRP A 239 -9.02 -0.62 -14.87
C TRP A 239 -9.73 0.73 -15.07
N ILE A 240 -10.88 0.88 -14.46
CA ILE A 240 -11.77 2.04 -14.61
C ILE A 240 -11.84 2.78 -13.27
N ARG A 241 -11.56 4.08 -13.27
CA ARG A 241 -11.64 4.94 -12.09
C ARG A 241 -13.03 5.01 -11.53
N CYS A 242 -13.16 4.98 -10.21
CA CYS A 242 -14.43 5.18 -9.52
C CYS A 242 -14.65 6.69 -9.25
N SER A 243 -14.63 7.52 -10.29
CA SER A 243 -14.58 8.98 -10.22
C SER A 243 -15.70 9.62 -9.38
N GLN A 244 -16.81 8.92 -9.16
CA GLN A 244 -17.93 9.42 -8.34
C GLN A 244 -17.65 9.37 -6.83
N ILE A 245 -16.68 8.56 -6.40
CA ILE A 245 -16.30 8.38 -5.00
C ILE A 245 -14.82 8.70 -4.74
N ASN A 246 -14.09 9.09 -5.78
CA ASN A 246 -12.69 9.49 -5.71
C ASN A 246 -12.54 11.01 -5.46
N PRO A 247 -11.51 11.44 -4.70
CA PRO A 247 -10.65 10.58 -3.88
C PRO A 247 -11.41 9.99 -2.69
N ALA A 248 -10.96 8.83 -2.19
CA ALA A 248 -11.58 8.18 -1.05
C ALA A 248 -11.42 9.04 0.22
N ASN A 249 -12.54 9.33 0.90
CA ASN A 249 -12.55 10.20 2.08
C ASN A 249 -12.17 9.42 3.35
N ILE A 250 -10.97 8.86 3.38
CA ILE A 250 -10.43 8.09 4.50
C ILE A 250 -9.60 8.99 5.42
N GLU A 251 -8.63 9.68 4.83
CA GLU A 251 -7.66 10.54 5.53
C GLU A 251 -7.57 11.88 4.78
N ARG A 252 -7.47 12.99 5.53
CA ARG A 252 -7.37 14.32 4.92
C ARG A 252 -5.96 14.85 4.80
N ALA A 253 -5.07 14.39 5.70
CA ALA A 253 -3.71 14.90 5.74
C ALA A 253 -2.85 14.26 4.66
N PHE A 254 -2.64 12.97 4.75
CA PHE A 254 -1.79 12.21 3.84
C PHE A 254 -2.20 10.74 3.95
N ILE A 255 -2.38 10.09 2.82
CA ILE A 255 -2.64 8.65 2.75
C ILE A 255 -1.90 8.03 1.58
N GLU A 256 -1.11 6.99 1.86
CA GLU A 256 -0.34 6.25 0.86
C GLU A 256 -0.33 4.75 1.18
N ASN A 257 -0.07 3.93 0.18
CA ASN A 257 0.15 2.48 0.29
C ASN A 257 -0.92 1.70 1.08
N PRO A 258 -2.23 1.87 0.81
CA PRO A 258 -3.25 1.09 1.48
C PRO A 258 -3.17 -0.39 1.10
N ILE A 259 -3.22 -1.26 2.11
CA ILE A 259 -3.25 -2.72 1.98
C ILE A 259 -4.52 -3.26 2.58
N VAL A 260 -5.30 -4.00 1.79
CA VAL A 260 -6.60 -4.53 2.19
C VAL A 260 -6.48 -5.98 2.65
N THR A 261 -7.10 -6.27 3.80
CA THR A 261 -7.30 -7.63 4.32
C THR A 261 -8.79 -7.89 4.47
N VAL A 262 -9.24 -9.06 4.02
CA VAL A 262 -10.62 -9.52 4.20
C VAL A 262 -10.74 -10.17 5.57
N LEU A 263 -11.70 -9.74 6.36
CA LEU A 263 -11.98 -10.27 7.69
C LEU A 263 -12.84 -11.54 7.62
N ALA A 264 -12.91 -12.27 8.73
CA ALA A 264 -13.62 -13.55 8.80
C ALA A 264 -15.14 -13.44 8.54
N ASP A 265 -15.73 -12.28 8.79
CA ASP A 265 -17.14 -11.97 8.52
C ASP A 265 -17.41 -11.51 7.09
N GLY A 266 -16.37 -11.44 6.25
CA GLY A 266 -16.44 -10.97 4.87
C GLY A 266 -16.31 -9.45 4.71
N SER A 267 -16.23 -8.69 5.79
CA SER A 267 -15.90 -7.26 5.74
C SER A 267 -14.40 -7.04 5.46
N TYR A 268 -14.00 -5.80 5.31
CA TYR A 268 -12.65 -5.42 4.89
C TYR A 268 -12.03 -4.47 5.91
N VAL A 269 -10.73 -4.63 6.13
CA VAL A 269 -9.89 -3.66 6.81
C VAL A 269 -8.75 -3.24 5.88
N ALA A 270 -8.45 -1.95 5.80
CA ALA A 270 -7.27 -1.45 5.14
C ALA A 270 -6.34 -0.81 6.18
N VAL A 271 -5.05 -1.09 6.08
CA VAL A 271 -3.98 -0.38 6.76
C VAL A 271 -3.22 0.45 5.74
N TYR A 272 -2.74 1.64 6.13
CA TYR A 272 -2.11 2.57 5.20
C TYR A 272 -1.09 3.46 5.90
N ASP A 273 -0.19 4.08 5.14
CA ASP A 273 0.71 5.13 5.62
C ASP A 273 -0.09 6.41 5.86
N SER A 274 -0.12 6.88 7.11
CA SER A 274 -0.92 8.01 7.57
C SER A 274 -0.05 9.20 7.93
N GLY A 275 -0.38 10.36 7.36
CA GLY A 275 0.29 11.62 7.70
C GLY A 275 -0.22 12.25 9.00
N ALA A 276 -1.41 11.88 9.47
CA ALA A 276 -2.00 12.49 10.68
C ALA A 276 -1.17 12.21 11.93
N GLU A 277 -0.58 11.00 12.02
CA GLU A 277 0.18 10.54 13.19
C GLU A 277 1.64 10.20 12.84
N HIS A 278 2.08 10.48 11.60
CA HIS A 278 3.37 10.01 11.07
C HIS A 278 3.57 8.51 11.38
N GLY A 279 2.63 7.69 10.89
CA GLY A 279 2.60 6.27 11.20
C GLY A 279 1.54 5.50 10.40
N VAL A 280 1.05 4.43 10.96
CA VAL A 280 0.05 3.58 10.32
C VAL A 280 -1.36 4.01 10.70
N GLY A 281 -2.19 4.25 9.69
CA GLY A 281 -3.63 4.38 9.81
C GLY A 281 -4.37 3.09 9.46
N TYR A 282 -5.64 2.99 9.86
CA TYR A 282 -6.52 1.92 9.42
C TYR A 282 -7.96 2.39 9.22
N THR A 283 -8.68 1.69 8.38
CA THR A 283 -10.09 1.95 8.07
C THR A 283 -10.82 0.64 7.79
N PHE A 284 -12.14 0.63 7.93
CA PHE A 284 -12.99 -0.53 7.66
C PHE A 284 -14.00 -0.25 6.54
N SER A 285 -14.41 -1.32 5.87
CA SER A 285 -15.49 -1.32 4.90
C SER A 285 -16.30 -2.61 4.98
N VAL A 286 -17.61 -2.53 4.88
CA VAL A 286 -18.48 -3.73 4.83
C VAL A 286 -18.65 -4.25 3.42
N ASP A 287 -18.46 -3.41 2.41
CA ASP A 287 -18.67 -3.75 0.99
C ASP A 287 -17.39 -3.72 0.15
N GLY A 288 -16.26 -3.28 0.74
CA GLY A 288 -14.99 -3.13 0.05
C GLY A 288 -14.92 -1.94 -0.93
N ILE A 289 -15.93 -1.07 -0.95
CA ILE A 289 -16.03 0.09 -1.85
C ILE A 289 -16.12 1.39 -1.05
N HIS A 290 -17.00 1.42 -0.06
CA HIS A 290 -17.21 2.57 0.81
C HIS A 290 -16.44 2.36 2.12
N TRP A 291 -15.49 3.23 2.37
CA TRP A 291 -14.58 3.14 3.50
C TRP A 291 -14.93 4.16 4.58
N SER A 292 -14.81 3.76 5.84
CA SER A 292 -15.02 4.67 6.97
C SER A 292 -13.88 5.68 7.08
N PRO A 293 -14.07 6.81 7.82
CA PRO A 293 -12.96 7.66 8.21
C PRO A 293 -11.85 6.85 8.87
N GLY A 294 -10.61 7.20 8.56
CA GLY A 294 -9.44 6.54 9.09
C GLY A 294 -9.21 6.79 10.59
N ARG A 295 -8.50 5.88 11.20
CA ARG A 295 -8.07 5.93 12.60
C ARG A 295 -6.62 5.58 12.71
N ALA A 296 -5.90 6.19 13.67
CA ALA A 296 -4.49 5.88 13.92
C ALA A 296 -4.32 4.53 14.62
N LEU A 297 -3.34 3.74 14.19
CA LEU A 297 -2.83 2.59 14.92
C LEU A 297 -1.57 3.02 15.67
N ILE A 298 -1.65 3.03 16.99
CA ILE A 298 -0.56 3.49 17.85
C ILE A 298 0.54 2.44 17.93
N VAL A 299 1.52 2.53 17.04
CA VAL A 299 2.78 1.80 17.14
C VAL A 299 3.74 2.65 17.97
N GLN A 300 4.32 2.08 19.02
CA GLN A 300 5.21 2.83 19.90
C GLN A 300 6.44 3.35 19.14
N LYS A 301 6.74 4.62 19.38
CA LYS A 301 7.90 5.33 18.89
C LYS A 301 8.62 5.93 20.09
N GLY A 302 9.90 6.15 20.02
CA GLY A 302 10.59 6.89 21.07
C GLY A 302 11.97 6.36 21.42
N ASN A 303 12.53 6.86 22.53
CA ASN A 303 13.88 6.54 22.97
C ASN A 303 14.08 5.02 23.16
N GLY A 304 15.07 4.49 22.44
CA GLY A 304 15.39 3.05 22.45
C GLY A 304 14.70 2.23 21.39
N MET A 305 13.73 2.79 20.64
CA MET A 305 13.14 2.11 19.49
C MET A 305 14.03 2.31 18.26
N TRP A 306 14.11 1.26 17.44
CA TRP A 306 14.89 1.29 16.19
C TRP A 306 14.30 2.23 15.12
N ALA A 307 13.00 2.55 15.20
CA ALA A 307 12.32 3.48 14.31
C ALA A 307 11.73 4.64 15.11
N SER A 308 12.10 5.86 14.78
CA SER A 308 11.42 7.08 15.24
C SER A 308 10.24 7.44 14.33
N GLU A 309 10.29 7.01 13.08
CA GLU A 309 9.22 7.14 12.10
C GLU A 309 8.78 5.75 11.62
N VAL A 310 7.53 5.42 11.85
CA VAL A 310 6.88 4.22 11.31
C VAL A 310 6.17 4.64 10.02
N ARG A 311 6.49 3.94 8.95
CA ARG A 311 6.01 4.24 7.59
C ARG A 311 5.20 3.07 7.02
N THR A 312 5.22 2.97 5.75
CA THR A 312 4.52 2.11 4.83
C THR A 312 4.18 0.72 5.40
N PRO A 313 2.91 0.38 5.60
CA PRO A 313 2.51 -0.98 5.91
C PRO A 313 2.79 -1.91 4.72
N LEU A 314 3.24 -3.11 5.03
CA LEU A 314 3.56 -4.15 4.03
C LEU A 314 2.57 -5.32 4.06
N GLY A 315 1.72 -5.41 5.08
CA GLY A 315 0.73 -6.46 5.18
C GLY A 315 0.12 -6.56 6.57
N LEU A 316 -1.16 -6.86 6.64
CA LEU A 316 -1.89 -7.23 7.85
C LEU A 316 -2.29 -8.70 7.70
N ILE A 317 -1.48 -9.61 8.26
CA ILE A 317 -1.57 -11.05 8.03
C ILE A 317 -2.36 -11.71 9.15
N PRO A 318 -3.47 -12.40 8.86
CA PRO A 318 -4.19 -13.17 9.87
C PRO A 318 -3.34 -14.31 10.44
N GLU A 319 -3.22 -14.36 11.78
CA GLU A 319 -2.51 -15.42 12.52
C GLU A 319 -3.46 -16.27 13.38
N GLY A 320 -4.67 -15.80 13.55
CA GLY A 320 -5.71 -16.44 14.32
C GLY A 320 -7.04 -15.71 14.15
N LYS A 321 -8.01 -16.01 15.03
CA LYS A 321 -9.36 -15.47 14.88
C LYS A 321 -9.40 -13.93 14.84
N ASP A 322 -8.71 -13.28 15.78
CA ASP A 322 -8.73 -11.82 15.93
C ASP A 322 -7.31 -11.26 16.07
N ILE A 323 -6.28 -12.07 15.77
CA ILE A 323 -4.86 -11.72 15.88
C ILE A 323 -4.26 -11.64 14.48
N PHE A 324 -3.50 -10.57 14.26
CA PHE A 324 -2.81 -10.28 13.01
C PHE A 324 -1.35 -9.92 13.27
N THR A 325 -0.49 -10.20 12.30
CA THR A 325 0.84 -9.57 12.21
C THR A 325 0.76 -8.42 11.23
N LEU A 326 1.04 -7.21 11.68
CA LEU A 326 1.27 -6.05 10.83
C LEU A 326 2.78 -5.94 10.57
N PHE A 327 3.17 -6.02 9.29
CA PHE A 327 4.50 -5.69 8.82
C PHE A 327 4.52 -4.25 8.31
N TYR A 328 5.60 -3.53 8.58
CA TYR A 328 5.76 -2.13 8.18
C TYR A 328 7.22 -1.80 7.93
N THR A 329 7.47 -0.73 7.20
CA THR A 329 8.79 -0.11 7.13
C THR A 329 8.90 1.03 8.12
N GLY A 330 10.10 1.31 8.56
CA GLY A 330 10.41 2.42 9.43
C GLY A 330 11.86 2.85 9.27
N ASN A 331 12.14 4.06 9.72
CA ASN A 331 13.47 4.65 9.72
C ASN A 331 13.70 5.43 11.02
N GLN A 332 14.95 5.70 11.34
CA GLN A 332 15.26 6.68 12.37
C GLN A 332 15.28 8.06 11.71
N ASP A 333 14.39 8.93 12.13
CA ASP A 333 14.55 10.33 11.85
C ASP A 333 15.71 10.84 12.72
N LEU A 334 16.75 11.37 12.10
CA LEU A 334 17.84 12.03 12.81
C LEU A 334 17.34 13.40 13.29
N LEU A 335 16.46 13.38 14.31
CA LEU A 335 15.94 14.58 14.96
C LEU A 335 17.08 15.54 15.33
N GLY A 336 17.04 16.74 14.79
CA GLY A 336 17.94 17.82 15.12
C GLY A 336 19.02 18.15 14.10
N VAL A 337 19.07 17.47 12.97
CA VAL A 337 19.89 17.93 11.83
C VAL A 337 18.97 18.76 10.94
N PRO A 338 19.14 20.11 10.85
CA PRO A 338 18.39 20.91 9.90
C PRO A 338 18.55 20.29 8.51
N PRO A 339 17.50 20.25 7.68
CA PRO A 339 17.65 19.82 6.30
C PRO A 339 18.60 20.82 5.63
N VAL A 340 19.85 20.41 5.46
CA VAL A 340 20.74 21.10 4.53
C VAL A 340 20.14 20.79 3.17
N ALA A 341 19.70 21.84 2.49
CA ALA A 341 19.16 21.74 1.15
C ALA A 341 20.02 20.77 0.34
N HIS A 342 19.40 19.68 -0.16
CA HIS A 342 19.94 18.61 -0.97
C HIS A 342 20.58 17.37 -0.29
N GLU A 343 20.69 17.28 1.03
CA GLU A 343 21.04 16.03 1.70
C GLU A 343 19.95 15.67 2.74
N ILE A 344 18.95 14.96 2.32
CA ILE A 344 18.06 14.28 3.26
C ILE A 344 18.88 13.13 3.84
N LYS A 345 19.35 13.27 5.07
CA LYS A 345 20.01 12.19 5.81
C LYS A 345 18.93 11.22 6.31
N PHE A 346 18.45 10.35 5.43
CA PHE A 346 17.65 9.23 5.86
C PHE A 346 18.57 8.17 6.46
N THR A 347 18.23 7.66 7.63
CA THR A 347 18.71 6.34 7.99
C THR A 347 18.08 5.32 7.03
N PRO A 348 18.81 4.26 6.67
CA PRO A 348 18.28 3.25 5.77
C PRO A 348 16.94 2.69 6.29
N GLY A 349 15.96 2.57 5.41
CA GLY A 349 14.68 1.97 5.74
C GLY A 349 14.88 0.52 6.18
N ALA A 350 14.23 0.14 7.27
CA ALA A 350 14.24 -1.21 7.81
C ALA A 350 12.81 -1.73 7.93
N MET A 351 12.65 -3.04 8.03
CA MET A 351 11.35 -3.66 8.22
C MET A 351 11.15 -4.07 9.69
N GLY A 352 9.97 -3.80 10.21
CA GLY A 352 9.53 -4.22 11.52
C GLY A 352 8.18 -4.93 11.47
N LEU A 353 7.77 -5.43 12.63
CA LEU A 353 6.44 -5.99 12.82
C LEU A 353 5.88 -5.68 14.20
N VAL A 354 4.55 -5.69 14.29
CA VAL A 354 3.80 -5.71 15.55
C VAL A 354 2.68 -6.75 15.44
N GLU A 355 2.32 -7.33 16.56
CA GLU A 355 1.09 -8.11 16.67
C GLU A 355 -0.07 -7.17 16.97
N VAL A 356 -1.13 -7.29 16.19
CA VAL A 356 -2.32 -6.45 16.25
C VAL A 356 -3.51 -7.33 16.58
N LYS A 357 -4.39 -6.85 17.45
CA LYS A 357 -5.65 -7.50 17.80
C LYS A 357 -6.82 -6.69 17.30
N LEU A 358 -7.80 -7.38 16.71
CA LEU A 358 -9.09 -6.80 16.35
C LEU A 358 -10.04 -6.96 17.54
N GLU A 359 -10.55 -5.85 18.06
CA GLU A 359 -11.47 -5.82 19.20
C GLU A 359 -12.73 -5.03 18.89
N LYS A 360 -13.76 -5.24 19.71
CA LYS A 360 -14.92 -4.34 19.73
C LYS A 360 -14.55 -3.07 20.49
N ALA A 361 -14.80 -1.92 19.91
CA ALA A 361 -14.56 -0.62 20.51
C ALA A 361 -15.26 -0.54 21.91
N GLY A 362 -14.51 -0.09 22.90
CA GLY A 362 -15.00 0.01 24.29
C GLY A 362 -15.02 -1.29 25.10
N ALA A 363 -14.40 -2.37 24.63
CA ALA A 363 -14.32 -3.63 25.38
C ALA A 363 -13.47 -3.51 26.66
N LYS A 364 -12.45 -2.66 26.67
CA LYS A 364 -11.55 -2.47 27.82
C LYS A 364 -12.19 -1.86 29.08
N ASP A 365 -13.32 -1.17 28.95
CA ASP A 365 -14.00 -0.55 30.10
C ASP A 365 -14.85 -1.53 30.92
N ARG A 366 -15.11 -2.74 30.41
CA ARG A 366 -15.95 -3.73 31.11
C ARG A 366 -15.19 -4.68 32.04
N ASP A 367 -13.90 -4.90 31.78
CA ASP A 367 -13.06 -5.80 32.61
C ASP A 367 -12.37 -5.10 33.79
N ARG A 368 -12.59 -3.79 33.97
CA ARG A 368 -12.06 -3.00 35.11
C ARG A 368 -13.13 -2.57 36.12
N ARG A 369 -14.34 -3.12 36.02
CA ARG A 369 -15.41 -2.87 37.01
C ARG A 369 -15.73 -4.07 37.84
#